data_c42bc1f64e0bfccb1ed2e9c67d457214
#
_entry.id   c42bc1f64e0bfccb1ed2e9c67d457214
#
_cell.length_a   1.000
_cell.length_b   1.000
_cell.length_c   1.000
_cell.angle_alpha   90.00
_cell.angle_beta   90.00
_cell.angle_gamma   90.00
#
_symmetry.space_group_name_H-M   'P 1'
#
loop_
_entity.id
_entity.type
_entity.pdbx_description
1 polymer ?
#
loop_
_entity_poly.entity_id
_entity_poly.type
_entity_poly.pdbx_seq_one_letter_code
_entity_poly.pdbx_strand_id
1 'polypeptide(L)'
;ADAPLQLMDIQRRDLTPDDVEIEILFCGVCHSDLHTARNDWGGTIYPAVPGHEIVGRVTKTGSNVIKFKTGDFAAVGCLVDSCRTCKNCAEDLEQYCIKGFTGTYNGNDKHLGGKTFGGYSEKIVVDQHFVLSVPTNLDLAATAPLLCAGITTWSPLRHWKVGKDSHVAVVGLGGLGHMAIKLAKGLGASVTLFSRSP
;
A
#
# COMPACT_ATOMS: atom_id res chain seq x y z
N ALA A 1 21.80 -6.06 8.50
CA ALA A 1 20.52 -6.05 9.24
C ALA A 1 20.67 -5.40 10.64
N ASP A 2 21.88 -5.29 11.16
CA ASP A 2 22.13 -4.83 12.56
C ASP A 2 22.54 -3.35 12.65
N ALA A 3 22.55 -2.63 11.52
CA ALA A 3 22.83 -1.21 11.52
C ALA A 3 21.58 -0.41 11.93
N PRO A 4 21.74 0.71 12.67
CA PRO A 4 20.63 1.58 13.00
C PRO A 4 20.06 2.23 11.73
N LEU A 5 18.79 2.62 11.79
CA LEU A 5 18.15 3.43 10.74
C LEU A 5 18.85 4.78 10.64
N GLN A 6 19.09 5.23 9.42
CA GLN A 6 19.78 6.49 9.13
C GLN A 6 18.99 7.27 8.08
N LEU A 7 19.05 8.60 8.15
CA LEU A 7 18.58 9.46 7.07
C LEU A 7 19.48 9.27 5.85
N MET A 8 18.83 9.25 4.68
CA MET A 8 19.55 9.21 3.40
C MET A 8 18.77 10.00 2.34
N ASP A 9 19.53 10.59 1.45
CA ASP A 9 18.96 11.21 0.26
C ASP A 9 18.64 10.13 -0.79
N ILE A 10 17.42 10.21 -1.33
CA ILE A 10 16.96 9.34 -2.41
C ILE A 10 16.52 10.18 -3.61
N GLN A 11 16.77 9.68 -4.80
CA GLN A 11 16.26 10.29 -6.02
C GLN A 11 14.85 9.78 -6.33
N ARG A 12 13.96 10.68 -6.71
CA ARG A 12 12.68 10.36 -7.36
C ARG A 12 12.78 10.73 -8.83
N ARG A 13 12.07 9.98 -9.69
CA ARG A 13 12.02 10.28 -11.11
C ARG A 13 11.27 11.58 -11.39
N ASP A 14 11.53 12.19 -12.53
CA ASP A 14 10.68 13.23 -13.06
C ASP A 14 9.30 12.65 -13.42
N LEU A 15 8.27 13.51 -13.42
CA LEU A 15 6.93 13.10 -13.78
C LEU A 15 6.84 12.74 -15.25
N THR A 16 6.29 11.55 -15.52
CA THR A 16 5.75 11.26 -16.86
C THR A 16 4.36 11.91 -17.02
N PRO A 17 3.78 11.93 -18.23
CA PRO A 17 2.43 12.46 -18.43
C PRO A 17 1.35 11.82 -17.56
N ASP A 18 1.52 10.58 -17.10
CA ASP A 18 0.53 9.84 -16.34
C ASP A 18 0.80 9.80 -14.82
N ASP A 19 1.85 10.48 -14.36
CA ASP A 19 2.29 10.44 -12.98
C ASP A 19 1.64 11.48 -12.07
N VAL A 20 1.56 11.13 -10.81
CA VAL A 20 1.17 11.98 -9.68
C VAL A 20 2.34 12.05 -8.70
N GLU A 21 2.81 13.28 -8.38
CA GLU A 21 3.72 13.52 -7.26
C GLU A 21 2.91 13.77 -5.99
N ILE A 22 3.24 13.05 -4.95
CA ILE A 22 2.55 13.10 -3.66
C ILE A 22 3.57 13.46 -2.58
N GLU A 23 3.32 14.56 -1.86
CA GLU A 23 3.96 14.85 -0.57
C GLU A 23 3.39 13.90 0.47
N ILE A 24 4.23 13.13 1.14
CA ILE A 24 3.82 12.12 2.11
C ILE A 24 3.55 12.80 3.45
N LEU A 25 2.32 12.73 3.93
CA LEU A 25 1.92 13.26 5.22
C LEU A 25 1.94 12.19 6.31
N PHE A 26 1.56 10.96 5.94
CA PHE A 26 1.56 9.79 6.83
C PHE A 26 1.99 8.55 6.07
N CYS A 27 2.75 7.71 6.74
CA CYS A 27 3.04 6.36 6.27
C CYS A 27 2.93 5.40 7.44
N GLY A 28 1.99 4.46 7.35
CA GLY A 28 1.79 3.45 8.38
C GLY A 28 2.97 2.48 8.46
N VAL A 29 3.10 1.80 9.60
CA VAL A 29 4.14 0.81 9.86
C VAL A 29 3.53 -0.59 9.82
N CYS A 30 3.98 -1.40 8.87
CA CYS A 30 3.61 -2.79 8.73
C CYS A 30 4.75 -3.71 9.15
N HIS A 31 4.42 -4.93 9.59
CA HIS A 31 5.43 -5.94 9.88
C HIS A 31 6.30 -6.29 8.67
N SER A 32 5.75 -6.14 7.46
CA SER A 32 6.50 -6.32 6.21
C SER A 32 7.69 -5.36 6.06
N ASP A 33 7.56 -4.13 6.56
CA ASP A 33 8.64 -3.16 6.55
C ASP A 33 9.81 -3.62 7.43
N LEU A 34 9.48 -4.18 8.61
CA LEU A 34 10.45 -4.74 9.53
C LEU A 34 11.14 -5.98 8.96
N HIS A 35 10.37 -6.90 8.37
CA HIS A 35 10.92 -8.08 7.69
C HIS A 35 11.86 -7.71 6.55
N THR A 36 11.51 -6.68 5.76
CA THR A 36 12.39 -6.17 4.71
C THR A 36 13.64 -5.52 5.30
N ALA A 37 13.49 -4.66 6.31
CA ALA A 37 14.64 -4.00 6.95
C ALA A 37 15.64 -5.01 7.55
N ARG A 38 15.15 -6.15 8.06
CA ARG A 38 15.95 -7.23 8.63
C ARG A 38 16.40 -8.29 7.62
N ASN A 39 15.88 -8.22 6.40
CA ASN A 39 16.07 -9.26 5.39
C ASN A 39 15.57 -10.66 5.83
N ASP A 40 14.53 -10.71 6.65
CA ASP A 40 13.97 -11.96 7.18
C ASP A 40 13.44 -12.88 6.07
N TRP A 41 12.97 -12.32 4.97
CA TRP A 41 12.47 -13.07 3.81
C TRP A 41 13.54 -13.35 2.75
N GLY A 42 14.74 -12.81 2.92
CA GLY A 42 15.77 -12.80 1.89
C GLY A 42 15.48 -11.83 0.76
N GLY A 43 16.49 -11.51 -0.04
CA GLY A 43 16.35 -10.68 -1.24
C GLY A 43 16.21 -9.17 -1.01
N THR A 44 16.39 -8.67 0.21
CA THR A 44 16.45 -7.22 0.43
C THR A 44 17.74 -6.65 -0.17
N ILE A 45 17.59 -5.65 -1.02
CA ILE A 45 18.70 -4.93 -1.63
C ILE A 45 18.91 -3.63 -0.84
N TYR A 46 20.03 -3.49 -0.15
CA TYR A 46 20.37 -2.29 0.61
C TYR A 46 21.13 -1.25 -0.24
N PRO A 47 21.00 0.04 0.13
CA PRO A 47 20.15 0.61 1.16
C PRO A 47 18.66 0.48 0.80
N ALA A 48 17.79 0.22 1.79
CA ALA A 48 16.37 0.04 1.58
C ALA A 48 15.58 1.13 2.32
N VAL A 49 14.55 1.66 1.68
CA VAL A 49 13.59 2.58 2.28
C VAL A 49 12.20 1.93 2.21
N PRO A 50 11.72 1.32 3.30
CA PRO A 50 10.40 0.71 3.34
C PRO A 50 9.24 1.74 3.38
N GLY A 51 8.05 1.25 3.70
CA GLY A 51 6.81 2.03 3.78
C GLY A 51 5.93 1.85 2.55
N HIS A 52 4.71 1.32 2.78
CA HIS A 52 3.74 1.03 1.71
C HIS A 52 2.29 1.29 2.15
N GLU A 53 2.12 2.06 3.20
CA GLU A 53 0.84 2.52 3.73
C GLU A 53 0.82 4.06 3.67
N ILE A 54 0.88 4.61 2.46
CA ILE A 54 1.16 6.01 2.20
C ILE A 54 -0.14 6.79 2.06
N VAL A 55 -0.26 7.90 2.78
CA VAL A 55 -1.29 8.91 2.58
C VAL A 55 -0.63 10.27 2.50
N GLY A 56 -1.00 11.06 1.51
CA GLY A 56 -0.37 12.35 1.29
C GLY A 56 -1.22 13.32 0.48
N ARG A 57 -0.59 14.39 0.07
CA ARG A 57 -1.19 15.46 -0.73
C ARG A 57 -0.56 15.49 -2.11
N VAL A 58 -1.37 15.55 -3.13
CA VAL A 58 -0.91 15.73 -4.51
C VAL A 58 -0.27 17.13 -4.66
N THR A 59 0.98 17.16 -5.07
CA THR A 59 1.75 18.40 -5.31
C THR A 59 1.86 18.72 -6.78
N LYS A 60 1.97 17.69 -7.66
CA LYS A 60 2.02 17.87 -9.10
C LYS A 60 1.33 16.71 -9.80
N THR A 61 0.86 16.98 -11.02
CA THR A 61 0.25 15.97 -11.91
C THR A 61 0.83 16.08 -13.30
N GLY A 62 1.02 14.94 -13.97
CA GLY A 62 1.33 14.88 -15.38
C GLY A 62 0.16 15.32 -16.26
N SER A 63 0.44 15.59 -17.54
CA SER A 63 -0.54 16.16 -18.47
C SER A 63 -1.74 15.26 -18.80
N ASN A 64 -1.61 13.95 -18.63
CA ASN A 64 -2.68 12.96 -18.87
C ASN A 64 -3.44 12.60 -17.60
N VAL A 65 -3.07 13.15 -16.44
CA VAL A 65 -3.73 12.85 -15.19
C VAL A 65 -5.08 13.54 -15.15
N ILE A 66 -6.15 12.74 -15.09
CA ILE A 66 -7.53 13.21 -15.01
C ILE A 66 -8.19 12.88 -13.67
N LYS A 67 -7.60 11.95 -12.93
CA LYS A 67 -8.17 11.42 -11.68
C LYS A 67 -7.84 12.28 -10.46
N PHE A 68 -6.79 13.10 -10.54
CA PHE A 68 -6.27 13.92 -9.45
C PHE A 68 -5.92 15.32 -9.90
N LYS A 69 -5.99 16.25 -8.96
CA LYS A 69 -5.43 17.62 -9.10
C LYS A 69 -4.59 17.98 -7.89
N THR A 70 -3.72 18.96 -8.04
CA THR A 70 -2.92 19.51 -6.94
C THR A 70 -3.82 19.90 -5.77
N GLY A 71 -3.43 19.49 -4.57
CA GLY A 71 -4.16 19.71 -3.32
C GLY A 71 -5.06 18.53 -2.90
N ASP A 72 -5.39 17.62 -3.78
CA ASP A 72 -6.19 16.43 -3.43
C ASP A 72 -5.42 15.53 -2.45
N PHE A 73 -6.15 14.82 -1.59
CA PHE A 73 -5.58 13.74 -0.79
C PHE A 73 -5.55 12.45 -1.59
N ALA A 74 -4.41 11.79 -1.53
CA ALA A 74 -4.13 10.60 -2.29
C ALA A 74 -3.39 9.56 -1.44
N ALA A 75 -3.50 8.30 -1.84
CA ALA A 75 -2.88 7.20 -1.13
C ALA A 75 -2.20 6.21 -2.09
N VAL A 76 -1.15 5.56 -1.61
CA VAL A 76 -0.42 4.51 -2.32
C VAL A 76 -0.22 3.31 -1.39
N GLY A 77 -0.60 2.14 -1.88
CA GLY A 77 -0.47 0.88 -1.15
C GLY A 77 0.80 0.11 -1.50
N CYS A 78 0.67 -1.21 -1.58
CA CYS A 78 1.79 -2.14 -1.76
C CYS A 78 2.37 -2.19 -3.18
N LEU A 79 1.69 -1.62 -4.18
CA LEU A 79 2.00 -1.73 -5.60
C LEU A 79 2.11 -0.34 -6.21
N VAL A 80 3.11 -0.11 -7.06
CA VAL A 80 3.31 1.14 -7.80
C VAL A 80 3.39 0.95 -9.31
N ASP A 81 3.47 -0.28 -9.81
CA ASP A 81 3.44 -0.58 -11.23
C ASP A 81 3.16 -2.07 -11.51
N SER A 82 2.73 -2.37 -12.74
CA SER A 82 2.56 -3.71 -13.30
C SER A 82 2.85 -3.69 -14.80
N CYS A 83 2.67 -4.79 -15.51
CA CYS A 83 2.79 -4.76 -16.97
C CYS A 83 1.58 -4.15 -17.69
N ARG A 84 0.43 -4.03 -17.03
CA ARG A 84 -0.86 -3.46 -17.51
C ARG A 84 -1.44 -4.10 -18.78
N THR A 85 -0.76 -5.07 -19.38
CA THR A 85 -1.11 -5.67 -20.69
C THR A 85 -1.41 -7.16 -20.63
N CYS A 86 -1.11 -7.84 -19.53
CA CYS A 86 -1.45 -9.25 -19.40
C CYS A 86 -2.92 -9.43 -18.98
N LYS A 87 -3.45 -10.64 -19.14
CA LYS A 87 -4.83 -10.98 -18.81
C LYS A 87 -5.21 -10.51 -17.39
N ASN A 88 -4.36 -10.79 -16.41
CA ASN A 88 -4.66 -10.44 -15.02
C ASN A 88 -4.73 -8.92 -14.82
N CYS A 89 -3.81 -8.16 -15.40
CA CYS A 89 -3.87 -6.69 -15.33
C CYS A 89 -5.08 -6.11 -16.07
N ALA A 90 -5.52 -6.75 -17.15
CA ALA A 90 -6.73 -6.32 -17.88
C ALA A 90 -8.03 -6.62 -17.10
N GLU A 91 -7.96 -7.46 -16.07
CA GLU A 91 -9.05 -7.82 -15.16
C GLU A 91 -8.92 -7.14 -13.78
N ASP A 92 -8.13 -6.06 -13.66
CA ASP A 92 -7.83 -5.33 -12.40
C ASP A 92 -7.23 -6.24 -11.30
N LEU A 93 -6.42 -7.21 -11.70
CA LEU A 93 -5.73 -8.18 -10.84
C LEU A 93 -4.21 -8.02 -10.93
N GLU A 94 -3.72 -6.79 -10.81
CA GLU A 94 -2.31 -6.44 -10.96
C GLU A 94 -1.40 -7.15 -9.96
N GLN A 95 -1.91 -7.51 -8.79
CA GLN A 95 -1.19 -8.31 -7.79
C GLN A 95 -0.81 -9.70 -8.33
N TYR A 96 -1.50 -10.17 -9.37
CA TYR A 96 -1.23 -11.42 -10.08
C TYR A 96 -0.63 -11.17 -11.47
N CYS A 97 -0.01 -10.02 -11.69
CA CYS A 97 0.62 -9.70 -12.97
C CYS A 97 1.56 -10.82 -13.41
N ILE A 98 1.37 -11.36 -14.63
CA ILE A 98 2.16 -12.49 -15.16
C ILE A 98 3.65 -12.14 -15.29
N LYS A 99 3.97 -10.86 -15.55
CA LYS A 99 5.34 -10.35 -15.62
C LYS A 99 5.88 -9.85 -14.27
N GLY A 100 5.13 -10.08 -13.18
CA GLY A 100 5.40 -9.51 -11.87
C GLY A 100 4.92 -8.06 -11.75
N PHE A 101 4.42 -7.70 -10.56
CA PHE A 101 4.14 -6.31 -10.20
C PHE A 101 5.40 -5.65 -9.65
N THR A 102 5.42 -4.33 -9.62
CA THR A 102 6.45 -3.55 -8.94
C THR A 102 5.94 -3.15 -7.56
N GLY A 103 6.59 -3.63 -6.50
CA GLY A 103 6.29 -3.23 -5.13
C GLY A 103 6.67 -1.77 -4.87
N THR A 104 6.02 -1.16 -3.89
CA THR A 104 6.25 0.23 -3.50
C THR A 104 7.68 0.47 -3.00
N TYR A 105 8.29 -0.56 -2.42
CA TYR A 105 9.72 -0.60 -2.10
C TYR A 105 10.32 -1.95 -2.45
N ASN A 106 11.64 -2.00 -2.57
CA ASN A 106 12.44 -3.18 -2.93
C ASN A 106 11.94 -3.90 -4.20
N GLY A 107 11.09 -3.27 -4.99
CA GLY A 107 10.64 -3.73 -6.30
C GLY A 107 11.61 -3.31 -7.42
N ASN A 108 11.52 -3.92 -8.58
CA ASN A 108 12.30 -3.51 -9.74
C ASN A 108 11.80 -2.16 -10.27
N ASP A 109 12.62 -1.11 -10.16
CA ASP A 109 12.30 0.21 -10.69
C ASP A 109 12.55 0.25 -12.20
N LYS A 110 11.48 0.32 -12.97
CA LYS A 110 11.54 0.34 -14.44
C LYS A 110 11.93 1.71 -15.02
N HIS A 111 11.92 2.75 -14.20
CA HIS A 111 12.18 4.14 -14.62
C HIS A 111 13.61 4.57 -14.34
N LEU A 112 14.07 4.41 -13.10
CA LEU A 112 15.44 4.77 -12.69
C LEU A 112 16.41 3.60 -12.74
N GLY A 113 15.88 2.37 -12.89
CA GLY A 113 16.66 1.16 -12.69
C GLY A 113 16.90 0.86 -11.21
N GLY A 114 17.44 -0.33 -10.92
CA GLY A 114 17.64 -0.77 -9.54
C GLY A 114 16.32 -1.12 -8.85
N LYS A 115 16.02 -0.46 -7.74
CA LYS A 115 14.85 -0.77 -6.92
C LYS A 115 14.06 0.46 -6.52
N THR A 116 12.77 0.24 -6.23
CA THR A 116 11.88 1.25 -5.68
C THR A 116 12.19 1.54 -4.21
N PHE A 117 11.96 2.79 -3.82
CA PHE A 117 12.01 3.27 -2.44
C PHE A 117 10.61 3.64 -1.96
N GLY A 118 10.28 3.23 -0.75
CA GLY A 118 8.94 3.36 -0.18
C GLY A 118 8.61 4.70 0.46
N GLY A 119 7.60 4.67 1.31
CA GLY A 119 6.94 5.83 1.89
C GLY A 119 7.59 6.40 3.14
N TYR A 120 8.66 5.79 3.69
CA TYR A 120 9.44 6.44 4.75
C TYR A 120 10.37 7.49 4.14
N SER A 121 9.77 8.43 3.45
CA SER A 121 10.41 9.50 2.70
C SER A 121 9.45 10.69 2.57
N GLU A 122 9.93 11.84 2.09
CA GLU A 122 9.15 13.06 2.01
C GLU A 122 8.11 13.04 0.87
N LYS A 123 8.42 12.38 -0.24
CA LYS A 123 7.52 12.34 -1.41
C LYS A 123 7.67 11.06 -2.22
N ILE A 124 6.66 10.78 -3.03
CA ILE A 124 6.66 9.68 -4.00
C ILE A 124 6.07 10.13 -5.34
N VAL A 125 6.54 9.54 -6.44
CA VAL A 125 6.00 9.73 -7.80
C VAL A 125 5.47 8.40 -8.28
N VAL A 126 4.18 8.35 -8.60
CA VAL A 126 3.46 7.11 -8.95
C VAL A 126 2.49 7.39 -10.09
N ASP A 127 2.37 6.46 -11.03
CA ASP A 127 1.34 6.53 -12.07
C ASP A 127 -0.06 6.53 -11.44
N GLN A 128 -0.96 7.39 -11.96
CA GLN A 128 -2.32 7.58 -11.45
C GLN A 128 -3.14 6.28 -11.34
N HIS A 129 -2.79 5.24 -12.10
CA HIS A 129 -3.46 3.94 -12.04
C HIS A 129 -3.29 3.26 -10.66
N PHE A 130 -2.13 3.45 -10.04
CA PHE A 130 -1.81 2.89 -8.71
C PHE A 130 -2.04 3.87 -7.55
N VAL A 131 -2.63 5.02 -7.83
CA VAL A 131 -2.96 6.02 -6.82
C VAL A 131 -4.45 5.95 -6.47
N LEU A 132 -4.76 5.97 -5.19
CA LEU A 132 -6.11 5.91 -4.64
C LEU A 132 -6.54 7.28 -4.12
N SER A 133 -7.80 7.65 -4.34
CA SER A 133 -8.38 8.86 -3.75
C SER A 133 -8.70 8.64 -2.28
N VAL A 134 -8.42 9.63 -1.44
CA VAL A 134 -8.76 9.62 -0.03
C VAL A 134 -9.91 10.60 0.22
N PRO A 135 -11.06 10.14 0.75
CA PRO A 135 -12.16 11.02 1.12
C PRO A 135 -11.74 12.05 2.19
N THR A 136 -12.20 13.29 2.03
CA THR A 136 -11.82 14.41 2.92
C THR A 136 -12.38 14.30 4.33
N ASN A 137 -13.36 13.44 4.56
CA ASN A 137 -13.97 13.18 5.86
C ASN A 137 -13.27 12.09 6.68
N LEU A 138 -12.20 11.50 6.16
CA LEU A 138 -11.40 10.51 6.87
C LEU A 138 -10.21 11.16 7.57
N ASP A 139 -9.87 10.65 8.73
CA ASP A 139 -8.59 10.95 9.38
C ASP A 139 -7.46 10.34 8.55
N LEU A 140 -6.52 11.18 8.11
CA LEU A 140 -5.46 10.77 7.20
C LEU A 140 -4.50 9.76 7.83
N ALA A 141 -4.16 9.94 9.10
CA ALA A 141 -3.26 9.03 9.82
C ALA A 141 -3.92 7.65 10.01
N ALA A 142 -5.22 7.63 10.38
CA ALA A 142 -5.98 6.40 10.52
C ALA A 142 -6.28 5.71 9.16
N THR A 143 -6.20 6.44 8.06
CA THR A 143 -6.39 5.90 6.71
C THR A 143 -5.17 5.10 6.22
N ALA A 144 -3.96 5.48 6.62
CA ALA A 144 -2.73 4.85 6.16
C ALA A 144 -2.72 3.31 6.32
N PRO A 145 -3.09 2.70 7.45
CA PRO A 145 -3.12 1.24 7.59
C PRO A 145 -4.13 0.54 6.66
N LEU A 146 -5.11 1.26 6.10
CA LEU A 146 -6.07 0.68 5.15
C LEU A 146 -5.39 0.23 3.85
N LEU A 147 -4.24 0.82 3.50
CA LEU A 147 -3.52 0.56 2.26
C LEU A 147 -2.79 -0.79 2.26
N CYS A 148 -2.63 -1.42 3.43
CA CYS A 148 -2.10 -2.78 3.57
C CYS A 148 -3.06 -3.66 4.38
N ALA A 149 -3.14 -3.48 5.69
CA ALA A 149 -3.98 -4.29 6.56
C ALA A 149 -5.47 -4.21 6.19
N GLY A 150 -5.95 -3.04 5.74
CA GLY A 150 -7.31 -2.84 5.28
C GLY A 150 -7.62 -3.67 4.05
N ILE A 151 -6.91 -3.45 2.94
CA ILE A 151 -7.18 -4.17 1.68
C ILE A 151 -6.92 -5.67 1.80
N THR A 152 -5.88 -6.08 2.54
CA THR A 152 -5.54 -7.49 2.75
C THR A 152 -6.67 -8.25 3.45
N THR A 153 -7.37 -7.62 4.37
CA THR A 153 -8.50 -8.24 5.07
C THR A 153 -9.85 -7.99 4.39
N TRP A 154 -10.00 -6.87 3.69
CA TRP A 154 -11.19 -6.55 2.91
C TRP A 154 -11.40 -7.49 1.72
N SER A 155 -10.34 -7.76 0.97
CA SER A 155 -10.40 -8.58 -0.25
C SER A 155 -11.04 -9.95 -0.02
N PRO A 156 -10.59 -10.79 0.93
CA PRO A 156 -11.23 -12.09 1.20
C PRO A 156 -12.66 -11.94 1.72
N LEU A 157 -12.97 -10.93 2.55
CA LEU A 157 -14.33 -10.71 3.02
C LEU A 157 -15.29 -10.44 1.85
N ARG A 158 -14.83 -9.67 0.86
CA ARG A 158 -15.61 -9.39 -0.37
C ARG A 158 -15.69 -10.61 -1.27
N HIS A 159 -14.58 -11.31 -1.48
CA HIS A 159 -14.53 -12.51 -2.31
C HIS A 159 -15.52 -13.58 -1.82
N TRP A 160 -15.55 -13.82 -0.53
CA TRP A 160 -16.44 -14.79 0.11
C TRP A 160 -17.83 -14.23 0.43
N LYS A 161 -18.14 -13.00 -0.05
CA LYS A 161 -19.45 -12.36 0.10
C LYS A 161 -19.93 -12.29 1.56
N VAL A 162 -19.00 -12.00 2.46
CA VAL A 162 -19.31 -11.85 3.89
C VAL A 162 -20.34 -10.73 4.09
N GLY A 163 -21.36 -10.99 4.90
CA GLY A 163 -22.47 -10.09 5.20
C GLY A 163 -23.20 -10.45 6.48
N LYS A 164 -24.42 -9.95 6.63
CA LYS A 164 -25.24 -10.02 7.88
C LYS A 164 -25.41 -11.44 8.43
N ASP A 165 -25.52 -12.45 7.56
CA ASP A 165 -25.76 -13.84 7.98
C ASP A 165 -24.47 -14.66 8.07
N SER A 166 -23.33 -14.02 7.93
CA SER A 166 -22.02 -14.66 7.99
C SER A 166 -21.49 -14.73 9.41
N HIS A 167 -20.77 -15.80 9.71
CA HIS A 167 -19.96 -15.92 10.93
C HIS A 167 -18.48 -16.01 10.52
N VAL A 168 -17.70 -15.05 10.96
CA VAL A 168 -16.28 -14.94 10.64
C VAL A 168 -15.44 -15.27 11.86
N ALA A 169 -14.52 -16.22 11.71
CA ALA A 169 -13.51 -16.49 12.72
C ALA A 169 -12.21 -15.76 12.40
N VAL A 170 -11.66 -15.02 13.34
CA VAL A 170 -10.37 -14.34 13.22
C VAL A 170 -9.39 -14.94 14.21
N VAL A 171 -8.23 -15.38 13.74
CA VAL A 171 -7.16 -15.94 14.57
C VAL A 171 -6.04 -14.91 14.71
N GLY A 172 -5.80 -14.45 15.93
CA GLY A 172 -4.82 -13.42 16.25
C GLY A 172 -5.36 -11.99 16.21
N LEU A 173 -4.93 -11.18 17.17
CA LEU A 173 -5.33 -9.78 17.32
C LEU A 173 -4.12 -8.86 17.13
N GLY A 174 -3.51 -8.92 15.95
CA GLY A 174 -2.53 -7.94 15.48
C GLY A 174 -3.18 -6.88 14.60
N GLY A 175 -2.40 -6.11 13.84
CA GLY A 175 -2.91 -5.07 12.93
C GLY A 175 -3.93 -5.59 11.93
N LEU A 176 -3.65 -6.74 11.28
CA LEU A 176 -4.57 -7.36 10.33
C LEU A 176 -5.82 -7.91 11.03
N GLY A 177 -5.66 -8.65 12.13
CA GLY A 177 -6.80 -9.22 12.86
C GLY A 177 -7.75 -8.15 13.38
N HIS A 178 -7.22 -7.06 13.93
CA HIS A 178 -8.01 -5.90 14.35
C HIS A 178 -8.81 -5.31 13.17
N MET A 179 -8.17 -5.14 12.01
CA MET A 179 -8.83 -4.61 10.81
C MET A 179 -9.90 -5.58 10.28
N ALA A 180 -9.59 -6.89 10.25
CA ALA A 180 -10.54 -7.92 9.84
C ALA A 180 -11.82 -7.90 10.69
N ILE A 181 -11.69 -7.78 12.01
CA ILE A 181 -12.83 -7.69 12.93
C ILE A 181 -13.68 -6.46 12.62
N LYS A 182 -13.05 -5.29 12.48
CA LYS A 182 -13.79 -4.03 12.19
C LYS A 182 -14.53 -4.11 10.86
N LEU A 183 -13.88 -4.58 9.80
CA LEU A 183 -14.47 -4.70 8.47
C LEU A 183 -15.58 -5.75 8.42
N ALA A 184 -15.38 -6.94 9.01
CA ALA A 184 -16.40 -7.97 9.05
C ALA A 184 -17.63 -7.50 9.83
N LYS A 185 -17.45 -6.84 10.98
CA LYS A 185 -18.57 -6.23 11.73
C LYS A 185 -19.25 -5.12 10.96
N GLY A 186 -18.49 -4.29 10.24
CA GLY A 186 -19.04 -3.24 9.36
C GLY A 186 -19.90 -3.82 8.22
N LEU A 187 -19.60 -5.03 7.74
CA LEU A 187 -20.41 -5.79 6.80
C LEU A 187 -21.65 -6.47 7.44
N GLY A 188 -21.81 -6.39 8.77
CA GLY A 188 -22.91 -6.97 9.52
C GLY A 188 -22.69 -8.41 9.97
N ALA A 189 -21.52 -8.98 9.77
CA ALA A 189 -21.21 -10.34 10.18
C ALA A 189 -21.04 -10.47 11.72
N SER A 190 -21.35 -11.65 12.26
CA SER A 190 -20.91 -12.04 13.58
C SER A 190 -19.44 -12.46 13.55
N VAL A 191 -18.67 -12.11 14.59
CA VAL A 191 -17.22 -12.35 14.60
C VAL A 191 -16.83 -13.08 15.89
N THR A 192 -16.06 -14.18 15.74
CA THR A 192 -15.37 -14.84 16.83
C THR A 192 -13.86 -14.61 16.73
N LEU A 193 -13.25 -14.11 17.78
CA LEU A 193 -11.81 -13.91 17.87
C LEU A 193 -11.16 -15.03 18.70
N PHE A 194 -10.12 -15.63 18.13
CA PHE A 194 -9.20 -16.51 18.86
C PHE A 194 -7.90 -15.76 19.15
N SER A 195 -7.62 -15.49 20.42
CA SER A 195 -6.41 -14.77 20.85
C SER A 195 -5.79 -15.46 22.05
N ARG A 196 -4.46 -15.35 22.18
CA ARG A 196 -3.74 -15.82 23.38
C ARG A 196 -3.79 -14.79 24.51
N SER A 197 -4.11 -13.54 24.18
CA SER A 197 -4.27 -12.47 25.17
C SER A 197 -5.77 -12.22 25.34
N PRO A 198 -6.30 -12.31 26.57
CA PRO A 198 -7.69 -12.00 26.86
C PRO A 198 -8.00 -10.52 26.63
#